data_3d6ae4fa0216437a1397ef6ac1ee63b5
#
_entry.id   3d6ae4fa0216437a1397ef6ac1ee63b5
#
_cell.length_a   1.000
_cell.length_b   1.000
_cell.length_c   1.000
_cell.angle_alpha   90.00
_cell.angle_beta   90.00
_cell.angle_gamma   90.00
#
_symmetry.space_group_name_H-M   'P 1'
#
loop_
_entity.id
_entity.type
_entity.pdbx_description
1 polymer ?
#
loop_
_entity_poly.entity_id
_entity_poly.type
_entity_poly.pdbx_seq_one_letter_code
_entity_poly.pdbx_strand_id
1 'polypeptide(L)'
;TLLFASLVQPALWLAFFGIAMSNNFERLTATMPAIPGVKTVGYLTFIGAGVIAMTTLFTSLFGGTVLLFDKNWGLMRETLSSPLPRIHIIIGIGLSAMTKSLIQASVIMGFGLLLGVEFFEGYTPAQTIFSLLGIGLFIGAFSLGFLFLSAAIAITMESPEGMQAVITLLTMPFFFTSNALYPVNSFPPVLRALSTINPLTHLVSGIRYFAIGSDFSSIGLRYTYTQQGILISFIALLAFAGIMFLIARWRFTKVRVT
;
A
#
# COMPACT_ATOMS: atom_id res chain seq x y z
N THR A 1 -1.94 21.29 -2.91
CA THR A 1 -3.41 21.03 -2.94
C THR A 1 -3.72 19.57 -3.27
N LEU A 2 -3.12 18.97 -4.31
CA LEU A 2 -3.40 17.56 -4.72
C LEU A 2 -3.02 16.52 -3.65
N LEU A 3 -1.92 16.72 -2.92
CA LEU A 3 -1.52 15.82 -1.82
C LEU A 3 -2.55 15.77 -0.69
N PHE A 4 -3.12 16.92 -0.32
CA PHE A 4 -4.16 16.96 0.71
C PHE A 4 -5.47 16.32 0.24
N ALA A 5 -5.87 16.57 -1.00
CA ALA A 5 -7.09 15.97 -1.55
C ALA A 5 -7.04 14.43 -1.56
N SER A 6 -5.87 13.84 -1.86
CA SER A 6 -5.70 12.39 -1.87
C SER A 6 -5.66 11.74 -0.49
N LEU A 7 -5.42 12.54 0.58
CA LEU A 7 -5.44 12.06 1.97
C LEU A 7 -6.83 12.05 2.58
N VAL A 8 -7.74 12.88 2.07
CA VAL A 8 -9.10 13.02 2.64
C VAL A 8 -9.85 11.70 2.62
N GLN A 9 -9.83 10.98 1.50
CA GLN A 9 -10.56 9.71 1.37
C GLN A 9 -10.06 8.63 2.35
N PRO A 10 -8.74 8.32 2.46
CA PRO A 10 -8.24 7.37 3.45
C PRO A 10 -8.48 7.82 4.90
N ALA A 11 -8.34 9.13 5.18
CA ALA A 11 -8.61 9.66 6.51
C ALA A 11 -10.08 9.49 6.91
N LEU A 12 -11.02 9.76 6.00
CA LEU A 12 -12.44 9.55 6.22
C LEU A 12 -12.77 8.04 6.40
N TRP A 13 -12.12 7.16 5.63
CA TRP A 13 -12.26 5.73 5.81
C TRP A 13 -11.82 5.29 7.21
N LEU A 14 -10.68 5.78 7.69
CA LEU A 14 -10.21 5.45 9.03
C LEU A 14 -11.11 6.05 10.12
N ALA A 15 -11.48 7.34 9.98
CA ALA A 15 -12.28 8.03 10.99
C ALA A 15 -13.71 7.50 11.06
N PHE A 16 -14.41 7.37 9.93
CA PHE A 16 -15.82 6.96 9.97
C PHE A 16 -15.99 5.45 10.00
N PHE A 17 -15.40 4.75 9.03
CA PHE A 17 -15.54 3.30 8.95
C PHE A 17 -14.76 2.59 10.06
N GLY A 18 -13.54 3.02 10.34
CA GLY A 18 -12.70 2.45 11.38
C GLY A 18 -13.35 2.55 12.76
N ILE A 19 -13.79 3.74 13.18
CA ILE A 19 -14.42 3.97 14.49
C ILE A 19 -15.79 3.29 14.57
N ALA A 20 -16.64 3.43 13.54
CA ALA A 20 -17.95 2.81 13.54
C ALA A 20 -17.90 1.28 13.64
N MET A 21 -16.97 0.66 12.91
CA MET A 21 -16.76 -0.79 12.97
C MET A 21 -16.06 -1.24 14.26
N SER A 22 -15.13 -0.44 14.81
CA SER A 22 -14.48 -0.74 16.09
C SER A 22 -15.52 -0.95 17.18
N ASN A 23 -16.44 -0.02 17.34
CA ASN A 23 -17.53 -0.12 18.34
C ASN A 23 -18.38 -1.39 18.16
N ASN A 24 -18.66 -1.80 16.93
CA ASN A 24 -19.43 -3.01 16.66
C ASN A 24 -18.63 -4.29 16.95
N PHE A 25 -17.36 -4.35 16.51
CA PHE A 25 -16.52 -5.51 16.74
C PHE A 25 -16.13 -5.65 18.21
N GLU A 26 -15.87 -4.57 18.93
CA GLU A 26 -15.57 -4.61 20.37
C GLU A 26 -16.74 -5.17 21.18
N ARG A 27 -17.98 -4.79 20.85
CA ARG A 27 -19.17 -5.38 21.48
C ARG A 27 -19.32 -6.88 21.21
N LEU A 28 -19.02 -7.32 19.97
CA LEU A 28 -19.08 -8.72 19.59
C LEU A 28 -17.95 -9.54 20.27
N THR A 29 -16.78 -8.98 20.39
CA THR A 29 -15.61 -9.66 20.98
C THR A 29 -15.57 -9.55 22.50
N ALA A 30 -16.28 -8.61 23.12
CA ALA A 30 -16.35 -8.48 24.58
C ALA A 30 -16.85 -9.75 25.31
N THR A 31 -17.64 -10.58 24.61
CA THR A 31 -18.11 -11.87 25.13
C THR A 31 -17.18 -13.03 24.83
N MET A 32 -16.14 -12.83 24.03
CA MET A 32 -15.18 -13.87 23.67
C MET A 32 -14.05 -13.92 24.70
N PRO A 33 -13.61 -15.13 25.14
CA PRO A 33 -12.48 -15.23 26.04
C PRO A 33 -11.22 -14.71 25.36
N ALA A 34 -10.46 -13.86 26.08
CA ALA A 34 -9.15 -13.42 25.63
C ALA A 34 -8.21 -14.62 25.43
N ILE A 35 -7.43 -14.62 24.37
CA ILE A 35 -6.45 -15.69 24.13
C ILE A 35 -5.30 -15.50 25.12
N PRO A 36 -5.05 -16.46 26.04
CA PRO A 36 -4.02 -16.31 27.08
C PRO A 36 -2.64 -16.07 26.47
N GLY A 37 -1.93 -15.07 26.99
CA GLY A 37 -0.54 -14.77 26.58
C GLY A 37 -0.40 -14.06 25.23
N VAL A 38 -1.50 -13.63 24.59
CA VAL A 38 -1.47 -12.92 23.33
C VAL A 38 -2.05 -11.51 23.52
N LYS A 39 -1.35 -10.49 23.03
CA LYS A 39 -1.82 -9.11 23.05
C LYS A 39 -3.12 -8.97 22.23
N THR A 40 -4.17 -8.46 22.83
CA THR A 40 -5.42 -8.17 22.12
C THR A 40 -5.36 -6.74 21.57
N VAL A 41 -5.66 -6.59 20.29
CA VAL A 41 -5.59 -5.33 19.56
C VAL A 41 -6.98 -4.98 19.03
N GLY A 42 -7.40 -3.73 19.24
CA GLY A 42 -8.68 -3.24 18.75
C GLY A 42 -8.79 -3.27 17.22
N TYR A 43 -10.02 -3.34 16.71
CA TYR A 43 -10.27 -3.34 15.26
C TYR A 43 -9.73 -2.08 14.58
N LEU A 44 -9.77 -0.93 15.25
CA LEU A 44 -9.25 0.33 14.71
C LEU A 44 -7.75 0.23 14.39
N THR A 45 -6.98 -0.40 15.26
CA THR A 45 -5.54 -0.64 15.04
C THR A 45 -5.31 -1.66 13.92
N PHE A 46 -6.13 -2.71 13.86
CA PHE A 46 -6.07 -3.71 12.81
C PHE A 46 -6.31 -3.11 11.41
N ILE A 47 -7.37 -2.30 11.26
CA ILE A 47 -7.71 -1.66 9.98
C ILE A 47 -6.76 -0.49 9.66
N GLY A 48 -6.19 0.16 10.65
CA GLY A 48 -5.24 1.26 10.46
C GLY A 48 -4.07 0.88 9.56
N ALA A 49 -3.49 -0.30 9.75
CA ALA A 49 -2.47 -0.85 8.86
C ALA A 49 -3.00 -1.05 7.42
N GLY A 50 -4.24 -1.52 7.28
CA GLY A 50 -4.91 -1.67 5.99
C GLY A 50 -5.15 -0.34 5.27
N VAL A 51 -5.54 0.71 6.00
CA VAL A 51 -5.77 2.05 5.43
C VAL A 51 -4.45 2.69 4.98
N ILE A 52 -3.36 2.51 5.71
CA ILE A 52 -2.02 2.95 5.27
C ILE A 52 -1.64 2.26 3.96
N ALA A 53 -1.86 0.95 3.86
CA ALA A 53 -1.58 0.19 2.64
C ALA A 53 -2.48 0.61 1.46
N MET A 54 -3.76 0.89 1.72
CA MET A 54 -4.71 1.44 0.73
C MET A 54 -4.24 2.80 0.21
N THR A 55 -3.82 3.70 1.11
CA THR A 55 -3.26 5.00 0.75
C THR A 55 -2.05 4.86 -0.18
N THR A 56 -1.14 3.93 0.16
CA THR A 56 0.03 3.62 -0.66
C THR A 56 -0.35 3.09 -2.04
N LEU A 57 -1.35 2.21 -2.12
CA LEU A 57 -1.87 1.68 -3.39
C LEU A 57 -2.41 2.79 -4.30
N PHE A 58 -3.28 3.65 -3.77
CA PHE A 58 -3.83 4.78 -4.53
C PHE A 58 -2.74 5.72 -5.01
N THR A 59 -1.86 6.15 -4.11
CA THR A 59 -0.76 7.08 -4.44
C THR A 59 0.11 6.54 -5.56
N SER A 60 0.46 5.26 -5.49
CA SER A 60 1.32 4.61 -6.47
C SER A 60 0.65 4.46 -7.84
N LEU A 61 -0.62 4.07 -7.88
CA LEU A 61 -1.39 3.95 -9.11
C LEU A 61 -1.64 5.33 -9.75
N PHE A 62 -1.98 6.34 -8.96
CA PHE A 62 -2.15 7.70 -9.47
C PHE A 62 -0.83 8.34 -9.95
N GLY A 63 0.32 7.83 -9.50
CA GLY A 63 1.63 8.29 -9.97
C GLY A 63 1.80 8.17 -11.49
N GLY A 64 1.21 7.15 -12.13
CA GLY A 64 1.24 7.00 -13.58
C GLY A 64 0.40 8.02 -14.33
N THR A 65 -0.63 8.60 -13.71
CA THR A 65 -1.44 9.64 -14.35
C THR A 65 -0.61 10.89 -14.66
N VAL A 66 0.37 11.22 -13.85
CA VAL A 66 1.29 12.33 -14.10
C VAL A 66 2.03 12.12 -15.42
N LEU A 67 2.49 10.89 -15.67
CA LEU A 67 3.17 10.55 -16.92
C LEU A 67 2.26 10.69 -18.15
N LEU A 68 0.97 10.37 -18.01
CA LEU A 68 -0.01 10.58 -19.06
C LEU A 68 -0.22 12.08 -19.37
N PHE A 69 -0.29 12.92 -18.32
CA PHE A 69 -0.35 14.37 -18.50
C PHE A 69 0.91 14.91 -19.18
N ASP A 70 2.11 14.48 -18.76
CA ASP A 70 3.36 14.88 -19.40
C ASP A 70 3.40 14.49 -20.88
N LYS A 71 2.83 13.33 -21.22
CA LYS A 71 2.67 12.89 -22.62
C LYS A 71 1.72 13.83 -23.40
N ASN A 72 0.55 14.12 -22.84
CA ASN A 72 -0.49 14.89 -23.52
C ASN A 72 -0.13 16.38 -23.65
N TRP A 73 0.64 16.93 -22.72
CA TRP A 73 1.10 18.34 -22.75
C TRP A 73 2.42 18.53 -23.52
N GLY A 74 2.98 17.45 -24.07
CA GLY A 74 4.22 17.52 -24.84
C GLY A 74 5.51 17.56 -24.01
N LEU A 75 5.43 17.64 -22.67
CA LEU A 75 6.59 17.62 -21.76
C LEU A 75 7.41 16.34 -21.90
N MET A 76 6.75 15.23 -22.24
CA MET A 76 7.44 13.97 -22.48
C MET A 76 8.40 14.04 -23.70
N ARG A 77 8.08 14.83 -24.73
CA ARG A 77 8.98 15.03 -25.88
C ARG A 77 10.26 15.75 -25.45
N GLU A 78 10.11 16.80 -24.64
CA GLU A 78 11.23 17.56 -24.10
C GLU A 78 12.12 16.67 -23.23
N THR A 79 11.52 15.89 -22.33
CA THR A 79 12.24 14.95 -21.47
C THR A 79 12.96 13.86 -22.27
N LEU A 80 12.35 13.33 -23.33
CA LEU A 80 12.95 12.30 -24.21
C LEU A 80 14.00 12.86 -25.16
N SER A 81 14.02 14.16 -25.44
CA SER A 81 15.05 14.84 -26.25
C SER A 81 16.32 15.12 -25.43
N SER A 82 16.27 14.98 -24.11
CA SER A 82 17.43 15.15 -23.25
C SER A 82 18.45 14.02 -23.48
N PRO A 83 19.76 14.26 -23.28
CA PRO A 83 20.80 13.25 -23.45
C PRO A 83 20.77 12.14 -22.37
N LEU A 84 19.79 12.17 -21.45
CA LEU A 84 19.66 11.20 -20.38
C LEU A 84 19.14 9.85 -20.88
N PRO A 85 19.75 8.73 -20.47
CA PRO A 85 19.18 7.41 -20.73
C PRO A 85 17.75 7.28 -20.18
N ARG A 86 16.85 6.71 -20.97
CA ARG A 86 15.41 6.55 -20.61
C ARG A 86 15.18 5.84 -19.27
N ILE A 87 16.12 5.01 -18.85
CA ILE A 87 16.07 4.30 -17.57
C ILE A 87 16.11 5.27 -16.38
N HIS A 88 16.87 6.38 -16.47
CA HIS A 88 16.96 7.38 -15.41
C HIS A 88 15.64 8.13 -15.24
N ILE A 89 14.90 8.35 -16.34
CA ILE A 89 13.56 8.95 -16.31
C ILE A 89 12.60 8.05 -15.50
N ILE A 90 12.60 6.74 -15.81
CA ILE A 90 11.73 5.77 -15.11
C ILE A 90 12.08 5.70 -13.62
N ILE A 91 13.37 5.65 -13.29
CA ILE A 91 13.83 5.63 -11.89
C ILE A 91 13.45 6.93 -11.18
N GLY A 92 13.61 8.08 -11.82
CA GLY A 92 13.23 9.38 -11.24
C GLY A 92 11.73 9.46 -10.91
N ILE A 93 10.87 9.00 -11.82
CA ILE A 93 9.43 8.89 -11.59
C ILE A 93 9.15 7.91 -10.42
N GLY A 94 9.85 6.78 -10.40
CA GLY A 94 9.77 5.79 -9.33
C GLY A 94 10.06 6.38 -7.95
N LEU A 95 11.19 7.06 -7.83
CA LEU A 95 11.61 7.71 -6.58
C LEU A 95 10.64 8.81 -6.13
N SER A 96 10.11 9.59 -7.08
CA SER A 96 9.09 10.61 -6.79
C SER A 96 7.83 10.01 -6.17
N ALA A 97 7.32 8.90 -6.73
CA ALA A 97 6.13 8.25 -6.20
C ALA A 97 6.41 7.56 -4.85
N MET A 98 7.57 6.92 -4.70
CA MET A 98 8.00 6.34 -3.44
C MET A 98 8.02 7.40 -2.33
N THR A 99 8.62 8.57 -2.60
CA THR A 99 8.67 9.68 -1.64
C THR A 99 7.26 10.17 -1.28
N LYS A 100 6.39 10.36 -2.28
CA LYS A 100 4.99 10.74 -2.05
C LYS A 100 4.25 9.71 -1.20
N SER A 101 4.41 8.42 -1.50
CA SER A 101 3.78 7.33 -0.74
C SER A 101 4.26 7.29 0.71
N LEU A 102 5.56 7.49 0.95
CA LEU A 102 6.11 7.54 2.30
C LEU A 102 5.55 8.73 3.10
N ILE A 103 5.50 9.92 2.50
CA ILE A 103 4.93 11.10 3.15
C ILE A 103 3.45 10.87 3.49
N GLN A 104 2.66 10.39 2.53
CA GLN A 104 1.22 10.17 2.74
C GLN A 104 0.95 9.07 3.78
N ALA A 105 1.69 7.97 3.73
CA ALA A 105 1.59 6.91 4.72
C ALA A 105 1.93 7.41 6.13
N SER A 106 2.97 8.26 6.26
CA SER A 106 3.34 8.87 7.55
C SER A 106 2.25 9.81 8.08
N VAL A 107 1.62 10.59 7.20
CA VAL A 107 0.49 11.47 7.60
C VAL A 107 -0.71 10.66 8.07
N ILE A 108 -1.09 9.60 7.33
CA ILE A 108 -2.21 8.72 7.74
C ILE A 108 -1.88 7.94 9.01
N MET A 109 -0.63 7.50 9.17
CA MET A 109 -0.18 6.87 10.42
C MET A 109 -0.29 7.83 11.61
N GLY A 110 0.19 9.07 11.47
CA GLY A 110 0.06 10.10 12.49
C GLY A 110 -1.40 10.42 12.79
N PHE A 111 -2.25 10.55 11.78
CA PHE A 111 -3.69 10.74 11.95
C PHE A 111 -4.34 9.55 12.68
N GLY A 112 -3.95 8.32 12.35
CA GLY A 112 -4.40 7.12 13.06
C GLY A 112 -4.06 7.14 14.55
N LEU A 113 -2.82 7.53 14.89
CA LEU A 113 -2.41 7.69 16.29
C LEU A 113 -3.28 8.71 17.04
N LEU A 114 -3.65 9.82 16.40
CA LEU A 114 -4.56 10.82 16.98
C LEU A 114 -5.99 10.27 17.18
N LEU A 115 -6.42 9.30 16.37
CA LEU A 115 -7.72 8.64 16.51
C LEU A 115 -7.72 7.47 17.53
N GLY A 116 -6.57 7.18 18.15
CA GLY A 116 -6.46 6.09 19.12
C GLY A 116 -6.01 4.75 18.53
N VAL A 117 -5.39 4.74 17.36
CA VAL A 117 -4.71 3.55 16.83
C VAL A 117 -3.48 3.24 17.69
N GLU A 118 -3.38 2.04 18.21
CA GLU A 118 -2.33 1.59 19.13
C GLU A 118 -1.12 1.01 18.37
N PHE A 119 -0.48 1.83 17.51
CA PHE A 119 0.78 1.46 16.89
C PHE A 119 1.95 1.66 17.87
N PHE A 120 2.93 0.76 17.79
CA PHE A 120 4.17 0.79 18.59
C PHE A 120 3.96 0.74 20.11
N GLU A 121 2.81 0.25 20.56
CA GLU A 121 2.54 0.14 21.99
C GLU A 121 3.53 -0.83 22.67
N GLY A 122 4.18 -0.34 23.74
CA GLY A 122 5.21 -1.10 24.46
C GLY A 122 6.58 -1.12 23.80
N TYR A 123 6.79 -0.41 22.68
CA TYR A 123 8.08 -0.35 22.00
C TYR A 123 9.00 0.69 22.65
N THR A 124 10.28 0.36 22.73
CA THR A 124 11.32 1.33 23.04
C THR A 124 11.53 2.30 21.87
N PRO A 125 12.10 3.50 22.07
CA PRO A 125 12.39 4.44 20.98
C PRO A 125 13.24 3.80 19.86
N ALA A 126 14.20 2.97 20.19
CA ALA A 126 15.02 2.26 19.22
C ALA A 126 14.21 1.26 18.38
N GLN A 127 13.31 0.49 19.02
CA GLN A 127 12.41 -0.43 18.33
C GLN A 127 11.43 0.32 17.41
N THR A 128 10.92 1.47 17.84
CA THR A 128 10.04 2.31 17.02
C THR A 128 10.75 2.80 15.76
N ILE A 129 11.99 3.29 15.88
CA ILE A 129 12.79 3.73 14.71
C ILE A 129 13.03 2.56 13.76
N PHE A 130 13.43 1.40 14.27
CA PHE A 130 13.62 0.20 13.45
C PHE A 130 12.33 -0.22 12.74
N SER A 131 11.20 -0.16 13.43
CA SER A 131 9.88 -0.49 12.88
C SER A 131 9.46 0.50 11.78
N LEU A 132 9.68 1.79 11.99
CA LEU A 132 9.41 2.81 10.96
C LEU A 132 10.27 2.61 9.71
N LEU A 133 11.54 2.26 9.87
CA LEU A 133 12.41 1.91 8.73
C LEU A 133 11.91 0.65 8.01
N GLY A 134 11.49 -0.38 8.74
CA GLY A 134 10.91 -1.58 8.16
C GLY A 134 9.62 -1.29 7.37
N ILE A 135 8.70 -0.51 7.95
CA ILE A 135 7.48 -0.06 7.27
C ILE A 135 7.84 0.74 6.02
N GLY A 136 8.81 1.66 6.11
CA GLY A 136 9.27 2.47 4.99
C GLY A 136 9.81 1.62 3.83
N LEU A 137 10.57 0.56 4.13
CA LEU A 137 11.08 -0.38 3.12
C LEU A 137 9.93 -1.13 2.42
N PHE A 138 8.93 -1.61 3.16
CA PHE A 138 7.76 -2.27 2.59
C PHE A 138 6.94 -1.34 1.71
N ILE A 139 6.66 -0.11 2.18
CA ILE A 139 5.97 0.93 1.41
C ILE A 139 6.78 1.28 0.16
N GLY A 140 8.08 1.43 0.27
CA GLY A 140 8.97 1.73 -0.85
C GLY A 140 8.93 0.66 -1.93
N ALA A 141 9.14 -0.61 -1.56
CA ALA A 141 9.11 -1.73 -2.50
C ALA A 141 7.73 -1.85 -3.20
N PHE A 142 6.64 -1.74 -2.44
CA PHE A 142 5.29 -1.79 -2.96
C PHE A 142 4.97 -0.63 -3.91
N SER A 143 5.30 0.60 -3.49
CA SER A 143 5.00 1.80 -4.28
C SER A 143 5.75 1.83 -5.61
N LEU A 144 7.01 1.37 -5.64
CA LEU A 144 7.76 1.21 -6.87
C LEU A 144 7.10 0.22 -7.82
N GLY A 145 6.65 -0.94 -7.33
CA GLY A 145 5.99 -1.96 -8.15
C GLY A 145 4.71 -1.44 -8.80
N PHE A 146 3.83 -0.83 -8.01
CA PHE A 146 2.56 -0.30 -8.53
C PHE A 146 2.74 0.95 -9.39
N LEU A 147 3.73 1.78 -9.11
CA LEU A 147 4.05 2.90 -10.00
C LEU A 147 4.52 2.40 -11.36
N PHE A 148 5.46 1.43 -11.40
CA PHE A 148 5.93 0.89 -12.67
C PHE A 148 4.82 0.21 -13.46
N LEU A 149 3.89 -0.49 -12.79
CA LEU A 149 2.67 -1.00 -13.41
C LEU A 149 1.84 0.15 -14.01
N SER A 150 1.57 1.17 -13.21
CA SER A 150 0.78 2.33 -13.62
C SER A 150 1.44 3.11 -14.76
N ALA A 151 2.76 3.30 -14.72
CA ALA A 151 3.54 3.93 -15.78
C ALA A 151 3.49 3.12 -17.09
N ALA A 152 3.58 1.79 -17.00
CA ALA A 152 3.48 0.91 -18.18
C ALA A 152 2.10 0.97 -18.84
N ILE A 153 1.03 1.20 -18.06
CA ILE A 153 -0.34 1.39 -18.54
C ILE A 153 -0.48 2.81 -19.13
N ALA A 154 -0.03 3.84 -18.42
CA ALA A 154 -0.16 5.25 -18.80
C ALA A 154 0.44 5.56 -20.20
N ILE A 155 1.55 4.91 -20.54
CA ILE A 155 2.17 5.04 -21.86
C ILE A 155 1.24 4.62 -22.98
N THR A 156 0.38 3.62 -22.75
CA THR A 156 -0.56 3.08 -23.76
C THR A 156 -1.89 3.81 -23.77
N MET A 157 -2.19 4.61 -22.73
CA MET A 157 -3.42 5.37 -22.63
C MET A 157 -3.34 6.69 -23.41
N GLU A 158 -4.49 7.13 -23.91
CA GLU A 158 -4.63 8.40 -24.64
C GLU A 158 -5.40 9.44 -23.83
N SER A 159 -6.33 8.98 -22.96
CA SER A 159 -7.18 9.87 -22.17
C SER A 159 -7.01 9.68 -20.66
N PRO A 160 -7.07 10.76 -19.87
CA PRO A 160 -7.08 10.70 -18.41
C PRO A 160 -8.27 9.91 -17.86
N GLU A 161 -9.43 9.98 -18.52
CA GLU A 161 -10.65 9.27 -18.12
C GLU A 161 -10.46 7.76 -18.26
N GLY A 162 -9.85 7.30 -19.35
CA GLY A 162 -9.49 5.90 -19.55
C GLY A 162 -8.50 5.41 -18.49
N MET A 163 -7.50 6.22 -18.15
CA MET A 163 -6.55 5.90 -17.08
C MET A 163 -7.25 5.79 -15.73
N GLN A 164 -8.17 6.71 -15.41
CA GLN A 164 -8.94 6.67 -14.17
C GLN A 164 -9.81 5.40 -14.08
N ALA A 165 -10.45 5.00 -15.17
CA ALA A 165 -11.23 3.77 -15.21
C ALA A 165 -10.37 2.53 -14.94
N VAL A 166 -9.16 2.45 -15.52
CA VAL A 166 -8.22 1.36 -15.29
C VAL A 166 -7.73 1.35 -13.84
N ILE A 167 -7.39 2.51 -13.25
CA ILE A 167 -6.99 2.63 -11.85
C ILE A 167 -8.10 2.09 -10.94
N THR A 168 -9.35 2.50 -11.17
CA THR A 168 -10.50 2.05 -10.39
C THR A 168 -10.70 0.54 -10.52
N LEU A 169 -10.64 0.02 -11.75
CA LEU A 169 -10.77 -1.41 -12.03
C LEU A 169 -9.68 -2.25 -11.35
N LEU A 170 -8.44 -1.76 -11.29
CA LEU A 170 -7.34 -2.46 -10.62
C LEU A 170 -7.42 -2.34 -9.10
N THR A 171 -7.78 -1.17 -8.59
CA THR A 171 -7.78 -0.91 -7.14
C THR A 171 -8.75 -1.82 -6.39
N MET A 172 -9.98 -2.00 -6.90
CA MET A 172 -11.01 -2.79 -6.24
C MET A 172 -10.61 -4.25 -6.02
N PRO A 173 -10.16 -5.01 -7.03
CA PRO A 173 -9.71 -6.40 -6.82
C PRO A 173 -8.53 -6.47 -5.85
N PHE A 174 -7.50 -5.63 -6.00
CA PHE A 174 -6.34 -5.66 -5.11
C PHE A 174 -6.74 -5.38 -3.65
N PHE A 175 -7.63 -4.42 -3.43
CA PHE A 175 -8.04 -4.05 -2.08
C PHE A 175 -8.92 -5.13 -1.43
N PHE A 176 -9.97 -5.60 -2.11
CA PHE A 176 -10.90 -6.56 -1.53
C PHE A 176 -10.37 -8.01 -1.45
N THR A 177 -9.40 -8.39 -2.27
CA THR A 177 -8.75 -9.71 -2.14
C THR A 177 -7.58 -9.70 -1.15
N SER A 178 -7.22 -8.52 -0.60
CA SER A 178 -6.17 -8.41 0.41
C SER A 178 -6.69 -8.68 1.83
N ASN A 179 -5.77 -8.78 2.79
CA ASN A 179 -6.09 -8.85 4.22
C ASN A 179 -6.25 -7.48 4.89
N ALA A 180 -6.47 -6.40 4.12
CA ALA A 180 -6.50 -5.04 4.65
C ALA A 180 -7.67 -4.79 5.61
N LEU A 181 -8.89 -5.22 5.23
CA LEU A 181 -10.13 -4.96 5.97
C LEU A 181 -10.53 -6.11 6.90
N TYR A 182 -10.31 -7.35 6.49
CA TYR A 182 -10.77 -8.53 7.20
C TYR A 182 -9.77 -9.69 7.13
N PRO A 183 -9.92 -10.70 8.01
CA PRO A 183 -9.05 -11.84 8.04
C PRO A 183 -9.14 -12.70 6.77
N VAL A 184 -8.01 -13.10 6.20
CA VAL A 184 -7.94 -14.02 5.04
C VAL A 184 -8.56 -15.39 5.36
N ASN A 185 -8.55 -15.78 6.64
CA ASN A 185 -9.13 -17.05 7.08
C ASN A 185 -10.63 -17.19 6.80
N SER A 186 -11.33 -16.05 6.68
CA SER A 186 -12.76 -15.98 6.34
C SER A 186 -13.03 -16.13 4.84
N PHE A 187 -12.00 -16.17 4.00
CA PHE A 187 -12.14 -16.25 2.55
C PHE A 187 -12.39 -17.67 2.07
N PRO A 188 -13.24 -17.83 1.02
CA PRO A 188 -13.29 -19.06 0.24
C PRO A 188 -11.91 -19.43 -0.32
N PRO A 189 -11.66 -20.72 -0.64
CA PRO A 189 -10.34 -21.19 -1.08
C PRO A 189 -9.75 -20.41 -2.25
N VAL A 190 -10.56 -20.02 -3.22
CA VAL A 190 -10.13 -19.24 -4.40
C VAL A 190 -9.65 -17.83 -4.00
N LEU A 191 -10.43 -17.12 -3.19
CA LEU A 191 -10.04 -15.77 -2.72
C LEU A 191 -8.84 -15.83 -1.79
N ARG A 192 -8.68 -16.91 -1.02
CA ARG A 192 -7.50 -17.12 -0.17
C ARG A 192 -6.24 -17.29 -1.03
N ALA A 193 -6.30 -18.08 -2.10
CA ALA A 193 -5.19 -18.22 -3.05
C ALA A 193 -4.83 -16.89 -3.72
N LEU A 194 -5.83 -16.11 -4.14
CA LEU A 194 -5.61 -14.76 -4.69
C LEU A 194 -4.96 -13.82 -3.66
N SER A 195 -5.39 -13.89 -2.40
CA SER A 195 -4.81 -13.09 -1.32
C SER A 195 -3.33 -13.40 -1.09
N THR A 196 -2.90 -14.65 -1.22
CA THR A 196 -1.48 -15.03 -1.04
C THR A 196 -0.56 -14.48 -2.13
N ILE A 197 -1.09 -14.24 -3.33
CA ILE A 197 -0.32 -13.68 -4.46
C ILE A 197 -0.41 -12.15 -4.48
N ASN A 198 -1.40 -11.58 -3.80
CA ASN A 198 -1.69 -10.17 -3.83
C ASN A 198 -0.57 -9.33 -3.15
N PRO A 199 0.11 -8.41 -3.87
CA PRO A 199 1.16 -7.57 -3.28
C PRO A 199 0.67 -6.73 -2.09
N LEU A 200 -0.62 -6.32 -2.10
CA LEU A 200 -1.20 -5.54 -1.01
C LEU A 200 -1.26 -6.34 0.30
N THR A 201 -1.51 -7.65 0.23
CA THR A 201 -1.47 -8.53 1.40
C THR A 201 -0.09 -8.56 2.04
N HIS A 202 0.97 -8.62 1.23
CA HIS A 202 2.35 -8.59 1.71
C HIS A 202 2.70 -7.25 2.36
N LEU A 203 2.24 -6.12 1.79
CA LEU A 203 2.42 -4.80 2.39
C LEU A 203 1.72 -4.70 3.74
N VAL A 204 0.44 -5.08 3.82
CA VAL A 204 -0.33 -5.04 5.08
C VAL A 204 0.31 -5.92 6.15
N SER A 205 0.78 -7.12 5.78
CA SER A 205 1.46 -8.03 6.70
C SER A 205 2.75 -7.42 7.23
N GLY A 206 3.54 -6.74 6.38
CA GLY A 206 4.73 -6.01 6.79
C GLY A 206 4.41 -4.86 7.76
N ILE A 207 3.41 -4.04 7.44
CA ILE A 207 3.00 -2.93 8.30
C ILE A 207 2.53 -3.46 9.67
N ARG A 208 1.70 -4.51 9.71
CA ARG A 208 1.23 -5.10 10.97
C ARG A 208 2.36 -5.67 11.80
N TYR A 209 3.28 -6.41 11.19
CA TYR A 209 4.42 -6.98 11.87
C TYR A 209 5.28 -5.91 12.57
N PHE A 210 5.58 -4.82 11.88
CA PHE A 210 6.42 -3.76 12.41
C PHE A 210 5.67 -2.80 13.34
N ALA A 211 4.39 -2.49 13.09
CA ALA A 211 3.64 -1.50 13.86
C ALA A 211 2.91 -2.10 15.08
N ILE A 212 2.50 -3.37 15.02
CA ILE A 212 1.69 -4.02 16.05
C ILE A 212 2.49 -5.11 16.77
N GLY A 213 3.24 -5.91 16.01
CA GLY A 213 4.05 -7.00 16.54
C GLY A 213 3.88 -8.32 15.78
N SER A 214 4.66 -9.33 16.20
CA SER A 214 4.69 -10.64 15.56
C SER A 214 3.54 -11.56 15.96
N ASP A 215 2.90 -11.32 17.10
CA ASP A 215 1.84 -12.17 17.64
C ASP A 215 0.80 -11.31 18.37
N PHE A 216 -0.40 -11.25 17.82
CA PHE A 216 -1.51 -10.51 18.43
C PHE A 216 -2.85 -11.15 18.05
N SER A 217 -3.89 -10.83 18.80
CA SER A 217 -5.25 -11.20 18.49
C SER A 217 -6.08 -9.97 18.14
N SER A 218 -6.94 -10.08 17.14
CA SER A 218 -7.93 -9.07 16.78
C SER A 218 -9.17 -9.75 16.23
N ILE A 219 -10.35 -9.23 16.54
CA ILE A 219 -11.64 -9.77 16.08
C ILE A 219 -11.81 -11.27 16.46
N GLY A 220 -11.31 -11.68 17.65
CA GLY A 220 -11.38 -13.07 18.09
C GLY A 220 -10.45 -14.05 17.37
N LEU A 221 -9.58 -13.56 16.49
CA LEU A 221 -8.62 -14.37 15.72
C LEU A 221 -7.18 -14.01 16.10
N ARG A 222 -6.32 -15.04 16.18
CA ARG A 222 -4.89 -14.87 16.41
C ARG A 222 -4.16 -14.69 15.09
N TYR A 223 -3.26 -13.71 15.05
CA TYR A 223 -2.37 -13.40 13.94
C TYR A 223 -0.94 -13.62 14.36
N THR A 224 -0.26 -14.53 13.68
CA THR A 224 1.16 -14.86 13.94
C THR A 224 1.97 -14.57 12.68
N TYR A 225 2.95 -13.71 12.80
CA TYR A 225 3.89 -13.36 11.73
C TYR A 225 5.28 -13.88 12.10
N THR A 226 5.82 -14.80 11.31
CA THR A 226 7.19 -15.27 11.48
C THR A 226 8.16 -14.36 10.73
N GLN A 227 9.39 -14.24 11.22
CA GLN A 227 10.44 -13.47 10.52
C GLN A 227 10.66 -13.99 9.09
N GLN A 228 10.64 -15.30 8.89
CA GLN A 228 10.74 -15.91 7.55
C GLN A 228 9.56 -15.50 6.64
N GLY A 229 8.33 -15.51 7.18
CA GLY A 229 7.14 -15.10 6.41
C GLY A 229 7.18 -13.63 6.00
N ILE A 230 7.71 -12.75 6.86
CA ILE A 230 7.89 -11.34 6.56
C ILE A 230 9.01 -11.12 5.51
N LEU A 231 10.10 -11.86 5.62
CA LEU A 231 11.16 -11.84 4.60
C LEU A 231 10.64 -12.31 3.23
N ILE A 232 9.87 -13.39 3.19
CA ILE A 232 9.22 -13.87 1.96
C ILE A 232 8.28 -12.80 1.39
N SER A 233 7.49 -12.14 2.26
CA SER A 233 6.61 -11.05 1.83
C SER A 233 7.38 -9.87 1.24
N PHE A 234 8.51 -9.51 1.82
CA PHE A 234 9.38 -8.46 1.28
C PHE A 234 10.00 -8.84 -0.06
N ILE A 235 10.52 -10.08 -0.18
CA ILE A 235 11.06 -10.61 -1.44
C ILE A 235 9.98 -10.65 -2.53
N ALA A 236 8.74 -11.04 -2.19
CA ALA A 236 7.62 -11.03 -3.14
C ALA A 236 7.33 -9.61 -3.67
N LEU A 237 7.38 -8.59 -2.80
CA LEU A 237 7.23 -7.19 -3.21
C LEU A 237 8.38 -6.72 -4.12
N LEU A 238 9.62 -7.07 -3.79
CA LEU A 238 10.78 -6.76 -4.64
C LEU A 238 10.71 -7.46 -6.00
N ALA A 239 10.31 -8.72 -6.02
CA ALA A 239 10.10 -9.48 -7.27
C ALA A 239 8.99 -8.83 -8.12
N PHE A 240 7.87 -8.46 -7.51
CA PHE A 240 6.79 -7.73 -8.18
C PHE A 240 7.29 -6.40 -8.75
N ALA A 241 8.01 -5.60 -7.95
CA ALA A 241 8.59 -4.33 -8.40
C ALA A 241 9.59 -4.52 -9.56
N GLY A 242 10.44 -5.54 -9.49
CA GLY A 242 11.39 -5.88 -10.54
C GLY A 242 10.71 -6.28 -11.84
N ILE A 243 9.67 -7.13 -11.78
CA ILE A 243 8.89 -7.55 -12.95
C ILE A 243 8.20 -6.32 -13.58
N MET A 244 7.54 -5.49 -12.78
CA MET A 244 6.86 -4.28 -13.27
C MET A 244 7.84 -3.25 -13.83
N PHE A 245 9.04 -3.12 -13.24
CA PHE A 245 10.11 -2.28 -13.79
C PHE A 245 10.54 -2.75 -15.19
N LEU A 246 10.74 -4.06 -15.38
CA LEU A 246 11.12 -4.62 -16.68
C LEU A 246 10.03 -4.38 -17.74
N ILE A 247 8.76 -4.54 -17.36
CA ILE A 247 7.61 -4.25 -18.24
C ILE A 247 7.57 -2.75 -18.59
N ALA A 248 7.69 -1.87 -17.59
CA ALA A 248 7.72 -0.44 -17.82
C ALA A 248 8.88 -0.04 -18.75
N ARG A 249 10.10 -0.53 -18.48
CA ARG A 249 11.28 -0.30 -19.32
C ARG A 249 11.03 -0.74 -20.76
N TRP A 250 10.49 -1.94 -20.96
CA TRP A 250 10.20 -2.46 -22.30
C TRP A 250 9.16 -1.58 -23.04
N ARG A 251 8.13 -1.12 -22.35
CA ARG A 251 7.14 -0.20 -22.92
C ARG A 251 7.76 1.15 -23.30
N PHE A 252 8.58 1.72 -22.42
CA PHE A 252 9.27 3.00 -22.67
C PHE A 252 10.23 2.94 -23.88
N THR A 253 10.87 1.80 -24.15
CA THR A 253 11.75 1.67 -25.32
C THR A 253 10.99 1.70 -26.65
N LYS A 254 9.70 1.34 -26.63
CA LYS A 254 8.84 1.31 -27.81
C LYS A 254 8.13 2.65 -28.10
N VAL A 255 8.20 3.61 -27.19
CA VAL A 255 7.63 4.94 -27.40
C VAL A 255 8.45 5.65 -28.51
N ARG A 256 7.79 5.90 -29.64
CA ARG A 256 8.35 6.73 -30.70
C ARG A 256 7.92 8.18 -30.44
N VAL A 257 8.88 9.09 -30.57
CA VAL A 257 8.59 10.52 -30.59
C VAL A 257 8.05 10.81 -31.98
N THR A 258 6.72 10.78 -32.14
CA THR A 258 6.04 11.28 -33.34
C THR A 258 5.64 12.72 -33.14
#